data_c5358b2f696a21a44e8bb43557063eb5
#
_entry.id   c5358b2f696a21a44e8bb43557063eb5
#
_cell.length_a   1.000
_cell.length_b   1.000
_cell.length_c   1.000
_cell.angle_alpha   90.00
_cell.angle_beta   90.00
_cell.angle_gamma   90.00
#
_symmetry.space_group_name_H-M   'P 1'
#
loop_
_entity.id
_entity.type
_entity.pdbx_description
1 polymer ?
#
loop_
_entity_poly.entity_id
_entity_poly.type
_entity_poly.pdbx_seq_one_letter_code
_entity_poly.pdbx_strand_id
1 'polypeptide(L)'
;MKIVNIIGRKNNGKTTLVVALLEAFNARGLCVGSIKHTSHSYDLDTPGKDSDRHRHAGARPAAIISGCHTAVHLPTPKNDTRCYDHIMSLYADCDFIVVEGHCAGPGIKLEVWRKEANTEPIAATQNDVVAMITDDHCEIDLPTIPRHDVSKVVDKILRLLDMAPTI
;
A
#
# COMPACT_ATOMS: atom_id res chain seq x y z
N MET A 1 -2.07 14.97 -1.40
CA MET A 1 -2.59 13.64 -1.02
C MET A 1 -1.63 13.01 -0.01
N LYS A 2 -2.14 12.56 1.14
CA LYS A 2 -1.35 11.88 2.18
C LYS A 2 -1.17 10.41 1.81
N ILE A 3 0.05 9.87 1.97
CA ILE A 3 0.39 8.48 1.59
C ILE A 3 1.15 7.81 2.73
N VAL A 4 0.73 6.59 3.07
CA VAL A 4 1.43 5.71 4.02
C VAL A 4 1.83 4.43 3.30
N ASN A 5 3.12 4.09 3.36
CA ASN A 5 3.64 2.85 2.82
C ASN A 5 3.82 1.81 3.94
N ILE A 6 3.18 0.68 3.80
CA ILE A 6 3.42 -0.52 4.61
C ILE A 6 4.44 -1.38 3.85
N ILE A 7 5.69 -1.27 4.28
CA ILE A 7 6.81 -1.98 3.66
C ILE A 7 7.24 -3.19 4.49
N GLY A 8 8.15 -3.98 3.97
CA GLY A 8 8.69 -5.18 4.61
C GLY A 8 8.99 -6.25 3.57
N ARG A 9 9.86 -7.18 3.88
CA ARG A 9 10.23 -8.26 2.98
C ARG A 9 9.09 -9.28 2.81
N LYS A 10 9.25 -10.21 1.88
CA LYS A 10 8.26 -11.28 1.64
C LYS A 10 7.98 -12.06 2.94
N ASN A 11 6.74 -12.50 3.12
CA ASN A 11 6.27 -13.30 4.25
C ASN A 11 6.25 -12.59 5.63
N ASN A 12 6.49 -11.29 5.70
CA ASN A 12 6.37 -10.52 6.96
C ASN A 12 4.92 -10.14 7.32
N GLY A 13 3.91 -10.58 6.57
CA GLY A 13 2.50 -10.37 6.90
C GLY A 13 1.94 -9.00 6.49
N LYS A 14 2.56 -8.30 5.53
CA LYS A 14 2.10 -6.99 5.04
C LYS A 14 0.64 -6.99 4.61
N THR A 15 0.26 -7.91 3.72
CA THR A 15 -1.10 -7.96 3.18
C THR A 15 -2.15 -8.18 4.27
N THR A 16 -1.87 -9.08 5.22
CA THR A 16 -2.76 -9.33 6.36
C THR A 16 -2.94 -8.06 7.20
N LEU A 17 -1.84 -7.34 7.47
CA LEU A 17 -1.93 -6.08 8.21
C LEU A 17 -2.67 -5.01 7.42
N VAL A 18 -2.38 -4.84 6.12
CA VAL A 18 -3.05 -3.84 5.28
C VAL A 18 -4.56 -4.06 5.25
N VAL A 19 -5.01 -5.31 5.10
CA VAL A 19 -6.45 -5.64 5.15
C VAL A 19 -7.06 -5.22 6.49
N ALA A 20 -6.44 -5.61 7.61
CA ALA A 20 -6.93 -5.24 8.93
C ALA A 20 -6.93 -3.71 9.18
N LEU A 21 -5.94 -2.98 8.64
CA LEU A 21 -5.89 -1.52 8.71
C LEU A 21 -7.03 -0.88 7.90
N LEU A 22 -7.28 -1.35 6.67
CA LEU A 22 -8.37 -0.83 5.84
C LEU A 22 -9.73 -1.05 6.49
N GLU A 23 -9.97 -2.23 7.09
CA GLU A 23 -11.18 -2.52 7.87
C GLU A 23 -11.33 -1.56 9.06
N ALA A 24 -10.25 -1.36 9.82
CA ALA A 24 -10.25 -0.50 10.99
C ALA A 24 -10.43 1.00 10.65
N PHE A 25 -9.86 1.48 9.55
CA PHE A 25 -10.07 2.84 9.06
C PHE A 25 -11.52 3.04 8.58
N ASN A 26 -12.05 2.08 7.81
CA ASN A 26 -13.43 2.13 7.35
C ASN A 26 -14.42 2.13 8.53
N ALA A 27 -14.17 1.33 9.57
CA ALA A 27 -14.97 1.33 10.81
C ALA A 27 -14.94 2.68 11.54
N ARG A 28 -13.91 3.51 11.31
CA ARG A 28 -13.81 4.89 11.84
C ARG A 28 -14.40 5.95 10.90
N GLY A 29 -15.07 5.53 9.81
CA GLY A 29 -15.69 6.43 8.83
C GLY A 29 -14.70 7.11 7.88
N LEU A 30 -13.45 6.65 7.80
CA LEU A 30 -12.44 7.21 6.90
C LEU A 30 -12.51 6.54 5.52
N CYS A 31 -12.45 7.36 4.47
CA CYS A 31 -12.31 6.91 3.10
C CYS A 31 -10.82 6.70 2.76
N VAL A 32 -10.38 5.45 2.71
CA VAL A 32 -8.96 5.12 2.49
C VAL A 32 -8.77 4.37 1.18
N GLY A 33 -7.97 4.95 0.28
CA GLY A 33 -7.54 4.26 -0.93
C GLY A 33 -6.43 3.25 -0.66
N SER A 34 -6.30 2.23 -1.50
CA SER A 34 -5.19 1.28 -1.39
C SER A 34 -4.49 1.07 -2.72
N ILE A 35 -3.17 0.92 -2.67
CA ILE A 35 -2.32 0.58 -3.82
C ILE A 35 -1.45 -0.61 -3.43
N LYS A 36 -1.46 -1.68 -4.24
CA LYS A 36 -0.47 -2.74 -4.16
C LYS A 36 0.62 -2.48 -5.17
N HIS A 37 1.85 -2.21 -4.69
CA HIS A 37 3.02 -2.12 -5.54
C HIS A 37 3.76 -3.47 -5.59
N THR A 38 4.23 -3.85 -6.77
CA THR A 38 5.03 -5.06 -6.97
C THR A 38 5.98 -4.86 -8.15
N SER A 39 7.19 -5.38 -8.02
CA SER A 39 8.18 -5.43 -9.11
C SER A 39 7.95 -6.61 -10.08
N HIS A 40 7.06 -7.55 -9.71
CA HIS A 40 6.73 -8.67 -10.59
C HIS A 40 5.75 -8.25 -11.66
N SER A 41 5.94 -8.74 -12.86
CA SER A 41 4.96 -8.60 -13.93
C SER A 41 3.77 -9.53 -13.66
N TYR A 42 2.58 -8.95 -13.60
CA TYR A 42 1.32 -9.68 -13.55
C TYR A 42 0.50 -9.33 -14.76
N ASP A 43 -0.14 -10.32 -15.36
CA ASP A 43 -1.26 -10.06 -16.25
C ASP A 43 -2.49 -9.84 -15.35
N LEU A 44 -2.97 -8.60 -15.34
CA LEU A 44 -4.11 -8.16 -14.51
C LEU A 44 -5.44 -8.35 -15.23
N ASP A 45 -5.41 -8.87 -16.46
CA ASP A 45 -6.59 -9.12 -17.27
C ASP A 45 -6.80 -10.62 -17.48
N THR A 46 -8.00 -11.01 -17.91
CA THR A 46 -8.27 -12.39 -18.29
C THR A 46 -7.85 -12.60 -19.74
N PRO A 47 -6.86 -13.46 -20.03
CA PRO A 47 -6.39 -13.70 -21.39
C PRO A 47 -7.51 -14.07 -22.36
N GLY A 48 -7.53 -13.45 -23.54
CA GLY A 48 -8.48 -13.71 -24.61
C GLY A 48 -9.87 -13.05 -24.46
N LYS A 49 -10.15 -12.34 -23.35
CA LYS A 49 -11.36 -11.55 -23.19
C LYS A 49 -11.27 -10.22 -23.95
N ASP A 50 -12.40 -9.53 -24.10
CA ASP A 50 -12.50 -8.36 -24.98
C ASP A 50 -11.53 -7.25 -24.57
N SER A 51 -11.39 -6.95 -23.28
CA SER A 51 -10.43 -5.97 -22.78
C SER A 51 -8.99 -6.34 -23.09
N ASP A 52 -8.63 -7.62 -22.93
CA ASP A 52 -7.31 -8.13 -23.28
C ASP A 52 -7.03 -7.99 -24.79
N ARG A 53 -8.01 -8.32 -25.62
CA ARG A 53 -7.94 -8.14 -27.09
C ARG A 53 -7.80 -6.67 -27.46
N HIS A 54 -8.50 -5.75 -26.82
CA HIS A 54 -8.37 -4.30 -27.04
C HIS A 54 -6.95 -3.83 -26.67
N ARG A 55 -6.38 -4.28 -25.53
CA ARG A 55 -5.00 -3.96 -25.13
C ARG A 55 -3.98 -4.47 -26.16
N HIS A 56 -4.11 -5.71 -26.59
CA HIS A 56 -3.22 -6.30 -27.60
C HIS A 56 -3.34 -5.61 -28.97
N ALA A 57 -4.52 -5.10 -29.31
CA ALA A 57 -4.74 -4.27 -30.51
C ALA A 57 -4.18 -2.84 -30.38
N GLY A 58 -3.64 -2.46 -29.20
CA GLY A 58 -2.95 -1.18 -29.00
C GLY A 58 -3.75 -0.11 -28.22
N ALA A 59 -4.93 -0.44 -27.66
CA ALA A 59 -5.67 0.50 -26.82
C ALA A 59 -4.88 0.87 -25.55
N ARG A 60 -4.70 2.17 -25.27
CA ARG A 60 -3.95 2.72 -24.12
C ARG A 60 -4.55 4.06 -23.68
N PRO A 61 -5.37 4.10 -22.61
CA PRO A 61 -5.79 3.01 -21.74
C PRO A 61 -6.80 2.06 -22.39
N ALA A 62 -6.98 0.86 -21.81
CA ALA A 62 -8.15 0.03 -22.03
C ALA A 62 -8.96 -0.08 -20.73
N ALA A 63 -10.28 -0.01 -20.83
CA ALA A 63 -11.16 -0.05 -19.66
C ALA A 63 -12.32 -1.01 -19.86
N ILE A 64 -12.77 -1.60 -18.75
CA ILE A 64 -14.02 -2.33 -18.64
C ILE A 64 -14.91 -1.58 -17.66
N ILE A 65 -16.14 -1.30 -18.07
CA ILE A 65 -17.21 -0.76 -17.22
C ILE A 65 -18.29 -1.82 -17.12
N SER A 66 -18.55 -2.29 -15.91
CA SER A 66 -19.64 -3.22 -15.60
C SER A 66 -20.73 -2.53 -14.79
N GLY A 67 -21.79 -3.25 -14.45
CA GLY A 67 -22.88 -2.71 -13.62
C GLY A 67 -22.48 -2.31 -12.21
N CYS A 68 -21.32 -2.75 -11.72
CA CYS A 68 -20.87 -2.52 -10.33
C CYS A 68 -19.41 -2.10 -10.20
N HIS A 69 -18.56 -2.30 -11.21
CA HIS A 69 -17.12 -2.00 -11.15
C HIS A 69 -16.59 -1.45 -12.47
N THR A 70 -15.57 -0.60 -12.36
CA THR A 70 -14.76 -0.16 -13.49
C THR A 70 -13.33 -0.62 -13.26
N ALA A 71 -12.72 -1.29 -14.24
CA ALA A 71 -11.31 -1.60 -14.27
C ALA A 71 -10.64 -0.84 -15.42
N VAL A 72 -9.45 -0.28 -15.14
CA VAL A 72 -8.66 0.46 -16.14
C VAL A 72 -7.26 -0.13 -16.21
N HIS A 73 -6.86 -0.52 -17.40
CA HIS A 73 -5.51 -1.01 -17.69
C HIS A 73 -4.68 0.12 -18.26
N LEU A 74 -3.75 0.62 -17.46
CA LEU A 74 -2.80 1.65 -17.85
C LEU A 74 -1.40 1.05 -17.96
N PRO A 75 -0.61 1.40 -18.99
CA PRO A 75 0.80 1.05 -19.01
C PRO A 75 1.52 1.71 -17.83
N THR A 76 2.28 0.93 -17.08
CA THR A 76 3.15 1.50 -16.05
C THR A 76 4.27 2.33 -16.71
N PRO A 77 4.49 3.59 -16.33
CA PRO A 77 5.62 4.37 -16.80
C PRO A 77 6.95 3.69 -16.48
N LYS A 78 7.94 3.86 -17.35
CA LYS A 78 9.29 3.30 -17.12
C LYS A 78 9.97 3.88 -15.87
N ASN A 79 9.58 5.10 -15.47
CA ASN A 79 10.03 5.72 -14.23
C ASN A 79 9.03 5.45 -13.11
N ASP A 80 9.43 4.66 -12.12
CA ASP A 80 8.60 4.20 -11.01
C ASP A 80 8.01 5.36 -10.16
N THR A 81 8.71 6.48 -10.04
CA THR A 81 8.23 7.66 -9.30
C THR A 81 7.02 8.32 -9.95
N ARG A 82 6.81 8.15 -11.25
CA ARG A 82 5.68 8.71 -12.00
C ARG A 82 4.48 7.79 -12.10
N CYS A 83 4.57 6.56 -11.59
CA CYS A 83 3.46 5.60 -11.64
C CYS A 83 2.23 6.10 -10.88
N TYR A 84 2.42 6.91 -9.84
CA TYR A 84 1.33 7.48 -9.06
C TYR A 84 0.60 8.62 -9.79
N ASP A 85 1.30 9.44 -10.59
CA ASP A 85 0.73 10.62 -11.26
C ASP A 85 -0.50 10.26 -12.09
N HIS A 86 -0.51 9.06 -12.70
CA HIS A 86 -1.59 8.59 -13.56
C HIS A 86 -2.85 8.16 -12.82
N ILE A 87 -2.74 7.84 -11.53
CA ILE A 87 -3.85 7.27 -10.75
C ILE A 87 -4.28 8.15 -9.58
N MET A 88 -3.54 9.23 -9.26
CA MET A 88 -3.86 10.10 -8.11
C MET A 88 -5.26 10.70 -8.18
N SER A 89 -5.76 11.02 -9.37
CA SER A 89 -7.12 11.56 -9.53
C SER A 89 -8.22 10.58 -9.11
N LEU A 90 -7.95 9.26 -9.14
CA LEU A 90 -8.89 8.24 -8.70
C LEU A 90 -9.08 8.21 -7.18
N TYR A 91 -8.17 8.87 -6.45
CA TYR A 91 -8.16 8.93 -4.98
C TYR A 91 -8.55 10.31 -4.44
N ALA A 92 -9.12 11.18 -5.29
CA ALA A 92 -9.43 12.57 -4.91
C ALA A 92 -10.36 12.67 -3.70
N ASP A 93 -11.29 11.72 -3.57
CA ASP A 93 -12.27 11.67 -2.47
C ASP A 93 -11.77 10.85 -1.25
N CYS A 94 -10.54 10.34 -1.29
CA CYS A 94 -9.96 9.61 -0.17
C CYS A 94 -9.28 10.57 0.82
N ASP A 95 -9.39 10.27 2.11
CA ASP A 95 -8.67 10.99 3.17
C ASP A 95 -7.16 10.80 3.04
N PHE A 96 -6.73 9.59 2.70
CA PHE A 96 -5.35 9.22 2.42
C PHE A 96 -5.26 7.88 1.67
N ILE A 97 -4.03 7.47 1.33
CA ILE A 97 -3.76 6.23 0.60
C ILE A 97 -2.81 5.35 1.42
N VAL A 98 -3.15 4.06 1.53
CA VAL A 98 -2.25 3.01 2.02
C VAL A 98 -1.62 2.30 0.83
N VAL A 99 -0.29 2.30 0.77
CA VAL A 99 0.48 1.60 -0.27
C VAL A 99 1.14 0.38 0.34
N GLU A 100 0.93 -0.79 -0.23
CA GLU A 100 1.61 -2.01 0.17
C GLU A 100 2.82 -2.28 -0.72
N GLY A 101 4.01 -2.35 -0.12
CA GLY A 101 5.20 -2.94 -0.73
C GLY A 101 6.06 -2.01 -1.59
N HIS A 102 5.91 -0.69 -1.55
CA HIS A 102 6.73 0.24 -2.31
C HIS A 102 7.80 0.93 -1.45
N CYS A 103 8.96 0.30 -1.31
CA CYS A 103 10.06 0.84 -0.49
C CYS A 103 10.59 2.19 -1.01
N ALA A 104 10.64 2.40 -2.33
CA ALA A 104 11.07 3.67 -2.95
C ALA A 104 9.92 4.67 -3.14
N GLY A 105 8.68 4.30 -2.80
CA GLY A 105 7.49 5.13 -3.00
C GLY A 105 7.47 6.39 -2.13
N PRO A 106 6.64 7.38 -2.50
CA PRO A 106 6.47 8.60 -1.74
C PRO A 106 5.70 8.36 -0.43
N GLY A 107 5.81 9.29 0.53
CA GLY A 107 5.06 9.30 1.77
C GLY A 107 5.76 8.61 2.94
N ILE A 108 5.01 8.42 4.02
CA ILE A 108 5.49 7.87 5.30
C ILE A 108 5.68 6.37 5.18
N LYS A 109 6.80 5.83 5.66
CA LYS A 109 7.11 4.40 5.60
C LYS A 109 7.09 3.75 6.97
N LEU A 110 6.29 2.70 7.11
CA LEU A 110 6.22 1.84 8.28
C LEU A 110 6.62 0.43 7.86
N GLU A 111 7.57 -0.19 8.55
CA GLU A 111 8.00 -1.53 8.22
C GLU A 111 7.30 -2.59 9.07
N VAL A 112 6.70 -3.58 8.42
CA VAL A 112 6.24 -4.81 9.06
C VAL A 112 7.36 -5.81 9.03
N TRP A 113 7.77 -6.25 10.21
CA TRP A 113 8.83 -7.25 10.36
C TRP A 113 8.44 -8.35 11.34
N ARG A 114 8.86 -9.59 11.02
CA ARG A 114 8.66 -10.78 11.86
C ARG A 114 9.92 -11.61 11.86
N LYS A 115 10.38 -11.99 13.04
CA LYS A 115 11.56 -12.82 13.21
C LYS A 115 11.44 -14.17 12.49
N GLU A 116 10.25 -14.78 12.51
CA GLU A 116 9.98 -16.05 11.83
C GLU A 116 10.13 -16.01 10.30
N ALA A 117 10.05 -14.82 9.69
CA ALA A 117 10.28 -14.65 8.25
C ALA A 117 11.77 -14.83 7.87
N ASN A 118 12.66 -14.89 8.87
CA ASN A 118 14.11 -15.06 8.72
C ASN A 118 14.72 -14.10 7.69
N THR A 119 14.35 -12.81 7.79
CA THR A 119 14.83 -11.74 6.92
C THR A 119 15.32 -10.57 7.73
N GLU A 120 16.39 -9.91 7.27
CA GLU A 120 16.83 -8.65 7.87
C GLU A 120 15.79 -7.56 7.65
N PRO A 121 15.57 -6.67 8.65
CA PRO A 121 14.73 -5.49 8.46
C PRO A 121 15.23 -4.59 7.33
N ILE A 122 14.32 -4.00 6.58
CA ILE A 122 14.64 -2.99 5.56
C ILE A 122 15.20 -1.73 6.24
N ALA A 123 14.67 -1.37 7.40
CA ALA A 123 15.12 -0.24 8.21
C ALA A 123 16.61 -0.31 8.61
N ALA A 124 17.23 -1.49 8.57
CA ALA A 124 18.68 -1.61 8.79
C ALA A 124 19.51 -0.88 7.73
N THR A 125 18.95 -0.64 6.54
CA THR A 125 19.64 -0.02 5.40
C THR A 125 18.88 1.16 4.78
N GLN A 126 17.64 1.40 5.20
CA GLN A 126 16.76 2.44 4.66
C GLN A 126 16.35 3.42 5.77
N ASN A 127 16.89 4.64 5.73
CA ASN A 127 16.78 5.62 6.81
C ASN A 127 15.45 6.39 6.87
N ASP A 128 14.59 6.26 5.88
CA ASP A 128 13.29 6.94 5.80
C ASP A 128 12.11 6.11 6.34
N VAL A 129 12.41 4.98 6.98
CA VAL A 129 11.45 4.22 7.78
C VAL A 129 11.25 4.92 9.11
N VAL A 130 10.01 5.24 9.49
CA VAL A 130 9.73 6.04 10.70
C VAL A 130 9.29 5.20 11.90
N ALA A 131 8.88 3.95 11.69
CA ALA A 131 8.55 3.03 12.78
C ALA A 131 8.53 1.58 12.29
N MET A 132 8.72 0.67 13.25
CA MET A 132 8.59 -0.78 13.06
C MET A 132 7.22 -1.25 13.56
N ILE A 133 6.58 -2.15 12.82
CA ILE A 133 5.36 -2.84 13.22
C ILE A 133 5.72 -4.31 13.41
N THR A 134 5.89 -4.71 14.65
CA THR A 134 6.36 -6.06 14.99
C THR A 134 5.94 -6.45 16.41
N ASP A 135 5.77 -7.74 16.65
CA ASP A 135 5.59 -8.31 17.99
C ASP A 135 6.91 -8.92 18.52
N ASP A 136 7.94 -8.94 17.68
CA ASP A 136 9.25 -9.51 18.00
C ASP A 136 10.22 -8.41 18.46
N HIS A 137 11.22 -8.82 19.28
CA HIS A 137 12.34 -7.93 19.61
C HIS A 137 13.19 -7.66 18.37
N CYS A 138 13.39 -6.37 18.07
CA CYS A 138 14.20 -5.87 16.95
C CYS A 138 15.25 -4.90 17.47
N GLU A 139 16.50 -5.05 17.03
CA GLU A 139 17.64 -4.19 17.45
C GLU A 139 17.69 -2.84 16.71
N ILE A 140 16.69 -2.55 15.88
CA ILE A 140 16.59 -1.28 15.15
C ILE A 140 16.11 -0.17 16.12
N ASP A 141 16.85 0.92 16.18
CA ASP A 141 16.53 2.10 17.02
C ASP A 141 15.42 2.95 16.35
N LEU A 142 14.21 2.41 16.28
CA LEU A 142 13.01 3.06 15.78
C LEU A 142 11.83 2.78 16.72
N PRO A 143 10.84 3.70 16.78
CA PRO A 143 9.59 3.43 17.48
C PRO A 143 8.95 2.11 17.01
N THR A 144 8.65 1.23 17.98
CA THR A 144 8.05 -0.07 17.71
C THR A 144 6.57 -0.07 18.10
N ILE A 145 5.73 -0.63 17.25
CA ILE A 145 4.28 -0.75 17.45
C ILE A 145 3.94 -2.25 17.42
N PRO A 146 3.24 -2.79 18.42
CA PRO A 146 2.81 -4.19 18.39
C PRO A 146 1.92 -4.49 17.17
N ARG A 147 2.30 -5.47 16.36
CA ARG A 147 1.60 -5.83 15.14
C ARG A 147 0.20 -6.40 15.40
N HIS A 148 0.03 -7.12 16.53
CA HIS A 148 -1.26 -7.68 16.93
C HIS A 148 -2.27 -6.61 17.36
N ASP A 149 -1.83 -5.41 17.74
CA ASP A 149 -2.68 -4.30 18.16
C ASP A 149 -2.92 -3.33 16.99
N VAL A 150 -3.85 -3.72 16.11
CA VAL A 150 -4.23 -2.93 14.93
C VAL A 150 -4.68 -1.51 15.30
N SER A 151 -5.36 -1.35 16.46
CA SER A 151 -5.80 -0.02 16.92
C SER A 151 -4.63 0.92 17.17
N LYS A 152 -3.57 0.44 17.83
CA LYS A 152 -2.36 1.24 18.03
C LYS A 152 -1.65 1.60 16.73
N VAL A 153 -1.64 0.68 15.76
CA VAL A 153 -1.08 0.96 14.43
C VAL A 153 -1.87 2.06 13.73
N VAL A 154 -3.20 1.97 13.74
CA VAL A 154 -4.12 2.98 13.20
C VAL A 154 -3.88 4.35 13.85
N ASP A 155 -3.86 4.42 15.19
CA ASP A 155 -3.64 5.66 15.91
C ASP A 155 -2.27 6.29 15.61
N LYS A 156 -1.24 5.46 15.45
CA LYS A 156 0.09 5.93 15.04
C LYS A 156 0.08 6.49 13.62
N ILE A 157 -0.58 5.83 12.68
CA ILE A 157 -0.70 6.30 11.30
C ILE A 157 -1.43 7.65 11.27
N LEU A 158 -2.57 7.77 11.94
CA LEU A 158 -3.34 9.01 11.98
C LEU A 158 -2.52 10.18 12.56
N ARG A 159 -1.77 9.94 13.63
CA ARG A 159 -0.87 10.96 14.21
C ARG A 159 0.23 11.36 13.23
N LEU A 160 0.85 10.42 12.52
CA LEU A 160 1.88 10.69 11.53
C LEU A 160 1.35 11.46 10.32
N LEU A 161 0.07 11.31 10.03
CA LEU A 161 -0.62 12.04 8.97
C LEU A 161 -1.21 13.39 9.44
N ASP A 162 -0.99 13.80 10.70
CA ASP A 162 -1.65 14.97 11.32
C ASP A 162 -3.18 14.95 11.14
N MET A 163 -3.77 13.77 11.33
CA MET A 163 -5.22 13.55 11.35
C MET A 163 -5.65 13.27 12.79
N ALA A 164 -6.62 14.04 13.29
CA ALA A 164 -7.16 13.78 14.61
C ALA A 164 -7.81 12.39 14.66
N PRO A 165 -7.63 11.61 15.74
CA PRO A 165 -8.39 10.39 15.90
C PRO A 165 -9.88 10.73 15.92
N THR A 166 -10.64 10.13 15.03
CA THR A 166 -12.11 10.23 15.07
C THR A 166 -12.57 9.51 16.33
N ILE A 167 -13.27 10.27 17.22
CA ILE A 167 -13.82 9.79 18.50
C ILE A 167 -14.98 8.84 18.22
#